data_1ac6b053edb24ca90c48cac050a1ad9c
#
_entry.id   1ac6b053edb24ca90c48cac050a1ad9c
#
_cell.length_a   1.000
_cell.length_b   1.000
_cell.length_c   1.000
_cell.angle_alpha   90.00
_cell.angle_beta   90.00
_cell.angle_gamma   90.00
#
_symmetry.space_group_name_H-M   'P 1'
#
loop_
_entity.id
_entity.type
_entity.pdbx_description
1 polymer ?
#
loop_
_entity_poly.entity_id
_entity_poly.type
_entity_poly.pdbx_seq_one_letter_code
_entity_poly.pdbx_strand_id
1 'polypeptide(L)'
;LRLVSPREGWPRTGAYRKGAYGAAAGAVHLLEKAKLYDSVQAAVADLNYVYAATARERGQAKPILLPREAMAASAPRIAAGEKHGILYGPERTGLDNDDVALADAILTFPVNPAYASLNLAQAVLLSAYEYFSAAHGQIAPFDIVERSPPAQREMTLSFFEFLEGHLEERGFFRPVSKRPVMQRNLRNMFHRMQLTQQDVRTWWGMVVRLIEGPRETPQTRKRIKQKKPPPAEAE
;
A
#
# COMPACT_ATOMS: atom_id res chain seq x y z
N LEU A 1 -9.42 -16.26 18.70
CA LEU A 1 -8.58 -15.71 19.77
C LEU A 1 -8.66 -16.65 20.98
N ARG A 2 -7.52 -16.97 21.59
CA ARG A 2 -7.40 -17.74 22.82
C ARG A 2 -6.71 -16.87 23.87
N LEU A 3 -7.26 -16.84 25.07
CA LEU A 3 -6.73 -16.05 26.18
C LEU A 3 -6.46 -17.00 27.35
N VAL A 4 -5.21 -17.01 27.81
CA VAL A 4 -4.79 -17.85 28.93
C VAL A 4 -4.69 -17.00 30.19
N SER A 5 -5.46 -17.31 31.19
CA SER A 5 -5.48 -16.69 32.54
C SER A 5 -5.32 -15.15 32.48
N PRO A 6 -6.20 -14.41 31.74
CA PRO A 6 -6.08 -12.96 31.62
C PRO A 6 -6.21 -12.30 33.00
N ARG A 7 -5.22 -11.47 33.37
CA ARG A 7 -5.08 -10.89 34.72
C ARG A 7 -6.34 -10.20 35.24
N GLU A 8 -7.09 -9.53 34.41
CA GLU A 8 -8.28 -8.77 34.79
C GLU A 8 -9.58 -9.41 34.31
N GLY A 9 -9.53 -10.67 33.94
CA GLY A 9 -10.66 -11.41 33.42
C GLY A 9 -11.06 -11.02 31.99
N TRP A 10 -12.03 -11.75 31.44
CA TRP A 10 -12.61 -11.54 30.12
C TRP A 10 -14.09 -11.97 30.10
N PRO A 11 -15.01 -11.27 29.40
CA PRO A 11 -14.79 -10.02 28.70
C PRO A 11 -14.57 -8.85 29.66
N ARG A 12 -13.72 -7.88 29.25
CA ARG A 12 -13.54 -6.67 30.03
C ARG A 12 -14.80 -5.82 30.06
N THR A 13 -15.03 -5.11 31.15
CA THR A 13 -16.21 -4.25 31.37
C THR A 13 -15.84 -2.76 31.36
N GLY A 14 -16.84 -1.88 31.31
CA GLY A 14 -16.67 -0.43 31.41
C GLY A 14 -15.90 0.19 30.25
N ALA A 15 -15.03 1.16 30.55
CA ALA A 15 -14.27 1.93 29.59
C ALA A 15 -13.31 1.07 28.74
N TYR A 16 -12.72 0.05 29.34
CA TYR A 16 -11.80 -0.88 28.63
C TYR A 16 -12.53 -1.73 27.56
N ARG A 17 -13.77 -2.13 27.83
CA ARG A 17 -14.59 -2.80 26.83
C ARG A 17 -14.87 -1.88 25.64
N LYS A 18 -15.28 -0.62 25.90
CA LYS A 18 -15.55 0.35 24.84
C LYS A 18 -14.30 0.61 23.99
N GLY A 19 -13.12 0.74 24.63
CA GLY A 19 -11.85 0.93 23.92
C GLY A 19 -11.48 -0.25 23.00
N ALA A 20 -11.54 -1.49 23.51
CA ALA A 20 -11.22 -2.68 22.72
C ALA A 20 -12.20 -2.89 21.55
N TYR A 21 -13.49 -2.70 21.78
CA TYR A 21 -14.51 -2.84 20.73
C TYR A 21 -14.41 -1.71 19.68
N GLY A 22 -14.10 -0.47 20.11
CA GLY A 22 -13.87 0.65 19.21
C GLY A 22 -12.61 0.45 18.34
N ALA A 23 -11.55 -0.12 18.92
CA ALA A 23 -10.31 -0.40 18.19
C ALA A 23 -10.41 -1.61 17.25
N ALA A 24 -11.41 -2.46 17.41
CA ALA A 24 -11.54 -3.70 16.64
C ALA A 24 -11.94 -3.49 15.16
N ALA A 25 -12.32 -2.27 14.76
CA ALA A 25 -12.54 -1.85 13.36
C ALA A 25 -13.32 -2.90 12.51
N GLY A 26 -14.46 -3.39 13.03
CA GLY A 26 -15.27 -4.41 12.36
C GLY A 26 -14.93 -5.86 12.75
N ALA A 27 -13.81 -6.11 13.43
CA ALA A 27 -13.40 -7.45 13.89
C ALA A 27 -13.93 -7.80 15.31
N VAL A 28 -15.02 -7.17 15.76
CA VAL A 28 -15.65 -7.39 17.09
C VAL A 28 -15.96 -8.86 17.32
N HIS A 29 -16.37 -9.59 16.30
CA HIS A 29 -16.65 -11.02 16.37
C HIS A 29 -15.47 -11.87 16.86
N LEU A 30 -14.22 -11.44 16.67
CA LEU A 30 -13.02 -12.12 17.19
C LEU A 30 -12.91 -11.97 18.71
N LEU A 31 -13.34 -10.82 19.25
CA LEU A 31 -13.38 -10.56 20.68
C LEU A 31 -14.51 -11.34 21.34
N GLU A 32 -15.67 -11.39 20.73
CA GLU A 32 -16.84 -12.10 21.24
C GLU A 32 -16.67 -13.63 21.24
N LYS A 33 -15.96 -14.15 20.22
CA LYS A 33 -15.64 -15.58 20.12
C LYS A 33 -14.33 -15.98 20.82
N ALA A 34 -13.73 -15.08 21.60
CA ALA A 34 -12.52 -15.39 22.34
C ALA A 34 -12.80 -16.48 23.40
N LYS A 35 -11.92 -17.48 23.45
CA LYS A 35 -12.02 -18.59 24.40
C LYS A 35 -11.02 -18.39 25.54
N LEU A 36 -11.44 -18.67 26.76
CA LEU A 36 -10.63 -18.64 27.96
C LEU A 36 -10.05 -20.01 28.26
N TYR A 37 -8.81 -20.02 28.71
CA TYR A 37 -8.11 -21.23 29.13
C TYR A 37 -7.35 -20.97 30.44
N ASP A 38 -7.25 -21.99 31.28
CA ASP A 38 -6.56 -21.91 32.57
C ASP A 38 -5.05 -22.16 32.42
N SER A 39 -4.61 -22.77 31.31
CA SER A 39 -3.20 -23.04 31.04
C SER A 39 -2.87 -22.94 29.53
N VAL A 40 -1.60 -22.75 29.24
CA VAL A 40 -1.10 -22.74 27.84
C VAL A 40 -1.25 -24.12 27.23
N GLN A 41 -0.99 -25.19 27.99
CA GLN A 41 -1.18 -26.58 27.55
C GLN A 41 -2.61 -26.82 27.04
N ALA A 42 -3.61 -26.40 27.84
CA ALA A 42 -5.01 -26.54 27.45
C ALA A 42 -5.35 -25.69 26.22
N ALA A 43 -4.73 -24.50 26.11
CA ALA A 43 -4.96 -23.59 24.99
C ALA A 43 -4.38 -24.10 23.67
N VAL A 44 -3.35 -24.94 23.68
CA VAL A 44 -2.71 -25.47 22.47
C VAL A 44 -3.05 -26.91 22.15
N ALA A 45 -3.78 -27.60 23.02
CA ALA A 45 -3.99 -29.04 22.96
C ALA A 45 -4.60 -29.58 21.66
N ASP A 46 -5.37 -28.79 20.93
CA ASP A 46 -5.99 -29.16 19.66
C ASP A 46 -5.25 -28.60 18.45
N LEU A 47 -4.05 -28.05 18.64
CA LEU A 47 -3.22 -27.50 17.53
C LEU A 47 -2.23 -28.57 17.03
N ASN A 48 -1.95 -28.48 15.72
CA ASN A 48 -0.97 -29.34 15.05
C ASN A 48 0.42 -28.74 15.03
N TYR A 49 0.52 -27.41 15.11
CA TYR A 49 1.78 -26.67 15.11
C TYR A 49 1.67 -25.37 15.89
N VAL A 50 2.66 -25.08 16.70
CA VAL A 50 2.68 -23.93 17.60
C VAL A 50 3.99 -23.16 17.43
N TYR A 51 3.89 -21.87 17.25
CA TYR A 51 5.02 -20.94 17.29
C TYR A 51 5.07 -20.19 18.63
N ALA A 52 6.26 -19.94 19.15
CA ALA A 52 6.47 -19.04 20.29
C ALA A 52 7.09 -17.73 19.82
N ALA A 53 6.35 -16.62 19.90
CA ALA A 53 6.85 -15.31 19.55
C ALA A 53 7.73 -14.75 20.68
N THR A 54 9.04 -14.67 20.44
CA THR A 54 10.00 -14.15 21.42
C THR A 54 11.19 -13.48 20.75
N ALA A 55 11.62 -12.35 21.35
CA ALA A 55 12.86 -11.64 20.96
C ALA A 55 14.09 -12.14 21.75
N ARG A 56 13.91 -13.01 22.73
CA ARG A 56 15.00 -13.48 23.61
C ARG A 56 15.48 -14.84 23.16
N GLU A 57 16.80 -15.02 23.16
CA GLU A 57 17.41 -16.32 23.07
C GLU A 57 17.03 -17.14 24.34
N ARG A 58 16.51 -18.35 24.14
CA ARG A 58 15.93 -19.18 25.20
C ARG A 58 16.75 -20.43 25.53
N GLY A 59 17.87 -20.62 24.82
CA GLY A 59 18.73 -21.82 25.01
C GLY A 59 18.02 -23.13 24.65
N GLN A 60 16.93 -23.09 23.88
CA GLN A 60 16.18 -24.25 23.44
C GLN A 60 16.53 -24.57 21.97
N ALA A 61 16.81 -25.85 21.70
CA ALA A 61 17.14 -26.33 20.36
C ALA A 61 15.88 -26.44 19.49
N LYS A 62 15.34 -25.32 19.05
CA LYS A 62 14.15 -25.22 18.19
C LYS A 62 14.48 -24.44 16.91
N PRO A 63 13.79 -24.73 15.79
CA PRO A 63 13.88 -23.88 14.60
C PRO A 63 13.50 -22.44 14.95
N ILE A 64 14.29 -21.49 14.43
CA ILE A 64 14.03 -20.05 14.57
C ILE A 64 13.64 -19.55 13.19
N LEU A 65 12.45 -19.01 13.07
CA LEU A 65 11.87 -18.56 11.82
C LEU A 65 11.45 -17.09 11.88
N LEU A 66 11.58 -16.40 10.76
CA LEU A 66 10.98 -15.09 10.56
C LEU A 66 9.49 -15.22 10.23
N PRO A 67 8.65 -14.20 10.49
CA PRO A 67 7.21 -14.28 10.23
C PRO A 67 6.87 -14.70 8.80
N ARG A 68 7.57 -14.17 7.81
CA ARG A 68 7.37 -14.52 6.40
C ARG A 68 7.60 -16.00 6.13
N GLU A 69 8.68 -16.56 6.64
CA GLU A 69 9.03 -17.97 6.44
C GLU A 69 8.04 -18.88 7.17
N ALA A 70 7.74 -18.56 8.42
CA ALA A 70 6.80 -19.30 9.25
C ALA A 70 5.39 -19.32 8.62
N MET A 71 4.90 -18.19 8.14
CA MET A 71 3.56 -18.11 7.57
C MET A 71 3.49 -18.69 6.16
N ALA A 72 4.55 -18.59 5.36
CA ALA A 72 4.64 -19.29 4.07
C ALA A 72 4.60 -20.83 4.23
N ALA A 73 5.23 -21.36 5.29
CA ALA A 73 5.17 -22.78 5.61
C ALA A 73 3.80 -23.19 6.20
N SER A 74 3.16 -22.30 6.97
CA SER A 74 1.89 -22.61 7.65
C SER A 74 0.68 -22.52 6.71
N ALA A 75 0.61 -21.56 5.81
CA ALA A 75 -0.58 -21.30 5.00
C ALA A 75 -1.07 -22.53 4.22
N PRO A 76 -0.24 -23.29 3.49
CA PRO A 76 -0.69 -24.49 2.77
C PRO A 76 -1.11 -25.61 3.73
N ARG A 77 -0.48 -25.77 4.89
CA ARG A 77 -0.82 -26.76 5.89
C ARG A 77 -2.17 -26.46 6.54
N ILE A 78 -2.43 -25.19 6.85
CA ILE A 78 -3.73 -24.72 7.36
C ILE A 78 -4.82 -24.93 6.30
N ALA A 79 -4.54 -24.66 5.04
CA ALA A 79 -5.47 -24.92 3.94
C ALA A 79 -5.78 -26.42 3.77
N ALA A 80 -4.84 -27.29 4.13
CA ALA A 80 -5.02 -28.74 4.18
C ALA A 80 -5.74 -29.26 5.45
N GLY A 81 -6.14 -28.35 6.36
CA GLY A 81 -6.94 -28.68 7.56
C GLY A 81 -6.17 -28.72 8.87
N GLU A 82 -4.86 -28.45 8.89
CA GLU A 82 -4.11 -28.35 10.14
C GLU A 82 -4.49 -27.06 10.89
N LYS A 83 -4.33 -27.13 12.22
CA LYS A 83 -4.55 -25.99 13.11
C LYS A 83 -3.21 -25.50 13.65
N HIS A 84 -2.88 -24.25 13.31
CA HIS A 84 -1.66 -23.62 13.79
C HIS A 84 -1.98 -22.48 14.77
N GLY A 85 -1.05 -22.23 15.70
CA GLY A 85 -1.15 -21.13 16.65
C GLY A 85 0.17 -20.41 16.86
N ILE A 86 0.08 -19.17 17.32
CA ILE A 86 1.23 -18.39 17.77
C ILE A 86 0.98 -17.98 19.22
N LEU A 87 1.91 -18.36 20.11
CA LEU A 87 1.93 -17.93 21.49
C LEU A 87 2.58 -16.53 21.57
N TYR A 88 1.90 -15.63 22.25
CA TYR A 88 2.43 -14.32 22.62
C TYR A 88 2.36 -14.18 24.13
N GLY A 89 3.47 -13.76 24.73
CA GLY A 89 3.54 -13.52 26.16
C GLY A 89 3.07 -12.13 26.58
N PRO A 90 2.96 -11.89 27.89
CA PRO A 90 2.69 -10.56 28.43
C PRO A 90 3.76 -9.54 27.97
N GLU A 91 3.36 -8.29 27.73
CA GLU A 91 4.26 -7.24 27.21
C GLU A 91 5.49 -6.99 28.11
N ARG A 92 5.33 -7.12 29.42
CA ARG A 92 6.41 -6.84 30.39
C ARG A 92 7.43 -7.96 30.50
N THR A 93 7.00 -9.21 30.46
CA THR A 93 7.82 -10.38 30.78
C THR A 93 8.11 -11.25 29.57
N GLY A 94 7.24 -11.20 28.55
CA GLY A 94 7.23 -12.17 27.46
C GLY A 94 6.79 -13.56 27.92
N LEU A 95 6.95 -14.55 27.08
CA LEU A 95 6.74 -15.96 27.40
C LEU A 95 7.79 -16.45 28.40
N ASP A 96 7.46 -17.37 29.28
CA ASP A 96 8.43 -18.09 30.07
C ASP A 96 9.02 -19.29 29.28
N ASN A 97 9.98 -19.99 29.90
CA ASN A 97 10.66 -21.10 29.21
C ASN A 97 9.77 -22.33 29.06
N ASP A 98 8.85 -22.54 29.97
CA ASP A 98 7.94 -23.69 29.95
C ASP A 98 6.88 -23.48 28.84
N ASP A 99 6.40 -22.24 28.67
CA ASP A 99 5.50 -21.90 27.58
C ASP A 99 6.19 -22.05 26.21
N VAL A 100 7.46 -21.58 26.09
CA VAL A 100 8.25 -21.75 24.87
C VAL A 100 8.53 -23.23 24.61
N ALA A 101 8.67 -24.06 25.63
CA ALA A 101 8.90 -25.51 25.48
C ALA A 101 7.73 -26.21 24.77
N LEU A 102 6.51 -25.70 24.89
CA LEU A 102 5.31 -26.24 24.22
C LEU A 102 5.23 -25.90 22.71
N ALA A 103 6.04 -25.01 22.24
CA ALA A 103 6.04 -24.62 20.83
C ALA A 103 6.97 -25.51 19.99
N ASP A 104 6.64 -25.69 18.70
CA ASP A 104 7.46 -26.43 17.74
C ASP A 104 8.61 -25.57 17.19
N ALA A 105 8.41 -24.25 17.08
CA ALA A 105 9.41 -23.31 16.57
C ALA A 105 9.32 -21.96 17.28
N ILE A 106 10.42 -21.22 17.25
CA ILE A 106 10.49 -19.83 17.70
C ILE A 106 10.19 -18.93 16.52
N LEU A 107 9.29 -17.96 16.74
CA LEU A 107 9.00 -16.88 15.82
C LEU A 107 9.71 -15.61 16.32
N THR A 108 10.64 -15.08 15.54
CA THR A 108 11.37 -13.86 15.88
C THR A 108 11.23 -12.81 14.78
N PHE A 109 11.31 -11.54 15.17
CA PHE A 109 11.17 -10.42 14.23
C PHE A 109 12.53 -9.76 13.96
N PRO A 110 12.85 -9.42 12.70
CA PRO A 110 14.07 -8.71 12.36
C PRO A 110 13.92 -7.23 12.74
N VAL A 111 14.28 -6.89 13.96
CA VAL A 111 14.23 -5.54 14.53
C VAL A 111 15.63 -5.05 14.91
N ASN A 112 15.75 -3.75 15.23
CA ASN A 112 17.01 -3.20 15.69
C ASN A 112 17.45 -3.93 16.99
N PRO A 113 18.65 -4.52 17.03
CA PRO A 113 19.14 -5.24 18.21
C PRO A 113 19.16 -4.41 19.50
N ALA A 114 19.33 -3.09 19.39
CA ALA A 114 19.29 -2.20 20.54
C ALA A 114 17.88 -2.07 21.16
N TYR A 115 16.83 -2.40 20.40
CA TYR A 115 15.42 -2.33 20.78
C TYR A 115 14.68 -3.56 20.28
N ALA A 116 15.10 -4.73 20.72
CA ALA A 116 14.63 -6.01 20.18
C ALA A 116 13.17 -6.34 20.53
N SER A 117 12.55 -5.65 21.51
CA SER A 117 11.16 -5.89 21.91
C SER A 117 10.20 -5.05 21.09
N LEU A 118 9.25 -5.73 20.43
CA LEU A 118 8.09 -5.08 19.80
C LEU A 118 6.93 -4.96 20.77
N ASN A 119 6.10 -3.94 20.58
CA ASN A 119 4.78 -3.90 21.19
C ASN A 119 3.95 -5.13 20.75
N LEU A 120 3.20 -5.72 21.67
CA LEU A 120 2.43 -6.95 21.42
C LEU A 120 1.48 -6.81 20.22
N ALA A 121 0.74 -5.71 20.11
CA ALA A 121 -0.19 -5.50 19.01
C ALA A 121 0.53 -5.40 17.65
N GLN A 122 1.74 -4.82 17.63
CA GLN A 122 2.57 -4.76 16.43
C GLN A 122 3.08 -6.14 16.02
N ALA A 123 3.54 -6.95 16.98
CA ALA A 123 3.98 -8.32 16.70
C ALA A 123 2.84 -9.18 16.14
N VAL A 124 1.63 -9.07 16.72
CA VAL A 124 0.43 -9.75 16.23
C VAL A 124 0.07 -9.28 14.83
N LEU A 125 0.09 -7.95 14.57
CA LEU A 125 -0.21 -7.38 13.26
C LEU A 125 0.75 -7.89 12.18
N LEU A 126 2.05 -7.88 12.44
CA LEU A 126 3.06 -8.35 11.49
C LEU A 126 2.87 -9.83 11.16
N SER A 127 2.62 -10.67 12.16
CA SER A 127 2.37 -12.09 11.93
C SER A 127 1.08 -12.31 11.12
N ALA A 128 0.01 -11.58 11.45
CA ALA A 128 -1.26 -11.68 10.74
C ALA A 128 -1.14 -11.19 9.30
N TYR A 129 -0.37 -10.14 9.05
CA TYR A 129 -0.09 -9.61 7.72
C TYR A 129 0.65 -10.64 6.86
N GLU A 130 1.71 -11.25 7.39
CA GLU A 130 2.46 -12.28 6.66
C GLU A 130 1.60 -13.53 6.38
N TYR A 131 0.76 -13.93 7.32
CA TYR A 131 -0.18 -15.02 7.09
C TYR A 131 -1.20 -14.69 6.00
N PHE A 132 -1.80 -13.49 6.06
CA PHE A 132 -2.76 -13.05 5.05
C PHE A 132 -2.12 -13.01 3.66
N SER A 133 -0.91 -12.45 3.57
CA SER A 133 -0.13 -12.38 2.33
C SER A 133 0.21 -13.77 1.77
N ALA A 134 0.57 -14.73 2.63
CA ALA A 134 0.88 -16.09 2.23
C ALA A 134 -0.36 -16.88 1.80
N ALA A 135 -1.51 -16.65 2.45
CA ALA A 135 -2.75 -17.37 2.19
C ALA A 135 -3.53 -16.84 0.97
N HIS A 136 -3.47 -15.54 0.72
CA HIS A 136 -4.30 -14.85 -0.28
C HIS A 136 -3.51 -14.18 -1.40
N GLY A 137 -2.17 -14.17 -1.32
CA GLY A 137 -1.30 -13.45 -2.23
C GLY A 137 -1.19 -11.95 -1.89
N GLN A 138 -0.21 -11.30 -2.51
CA GLN A 138 0.03 -9.86 -2.36
C GLN A 138 -0.64 -9.10 -3.51
N ILE A 139 -1.97 -9.14 -3.54
CA ILE A 139 -2.76 -8.46 -4.56
C ILE A 139 -3.30 -7.17 -3.95
N ALA A 140 -3.10 -6.05 -4.63
CA ALA A 140 -3.70 -4.80 -4.20
C ALA A 140 -5.25 -4.94 -4.16
N PRO A 141 -5.93 -4.45 -3.10
CA PRO A 141 -7.38 -4.60 -2.97
C PRO A 141 -8.18 -3.79 -3.99
N PHE A 142 -7.53 -2.91 -4.70
CA PHE A 142 -8.09 -2.12 -5.81
C PHE A 142 -6.99 -1.83 -6.82
N ASP A 143 -7.38 -1.68 -8.06
CA ASP A 143 -6.48 -1.33 -9.16
C ASP A 143 -6.84 0.06 -9.68
N ILE A 144 -5.91 0.67 -10.43
CA ILE A 144 -6.19 1.91 -11.15
C ILE A 144 -7.25 1.59 -12.21
N VAL A 145 -8.41 2.21 -12.10
CA VAL A 145 -9.40 2.17 -13.17
C VAL A 145 -8.87 3.04 -14.31
N GLU A 146 -8.20 2.40 -15.28
CA GLU A 146 -7.84 3.09 -16.51
C GLU A 146 -9.10 3.52 -17.25
N ARG A 147 -9.39 4.82 -17.20
CA ARG A 147 -10.56 5.41 -17.88
C ARG A 147 -10.36 5.57 -19.38
N SER A 148 -9.16 5.36 -19.88
CA SER A 148 -8.80 5.52 -21.28
C SER A 148 -7.74 4.50 -21.67
N PRO A 149 -7.91 3.78 -22.81
CA PRO A 149 -6.93 2.83 -23.26
C PRO A 149 -5.60 3.50 -23.64
N PRO A 150 -4.48 2.74 -23.67
CA PRO A 150 -3.20 3.23 -24.18
C PRO A 150 -3.36 3.84 -25.58
N ALA A 151 -2.65 4.93 -25.83
CA ALA A 151 -2.70 5.60 -27.13
C ALA A 151 -2.10 4.71 -28.23
N GLN A 152 -2.81 4.56 -29.33
CA GLN A 152 -2.28 3.90 -30.52
C GLN A 152 -1.10 4.69 -31.09
N ARG A 153 -0.16 3.97 -31.71
CA ARG A 153 1.06 4.58 -32.25
C ARG A 153 0.75 5.66 -33.28
N GLU A 154 -0.22 5.44 -34.13
CA GLU A 154 -0.68 6.41 -35.12
C GLU A 154 -1.11 7.74 -34.46
N MET A 155 -1.89 7.66 -33.40
CA MET A 155 -2.37 8.83 -32.67
C MET A 155 -1.21 9.64 -32.04
N THR A 156 -0.22 8.94 -31.47
CA THR A 156 0.96 9.60 -30.90
C THR A 156 1.86 10.21 -31.97
N LEU A 157 2.02 9.56 -33.12
CA LEU A 157 2.79 10.08 -34.23
C LEU A 157 2.15 11.34 -34.83
N SER A 158 0.84 11.33 -35.06
CA SER A 158 0.10 12.50 -35.53
C SER A 158 0.21 13.67 -34.55
N PHE A 159 0.17 13.39 -33.24
CA PHE A 159 0.42 14.42 -32.23
C PHE A 159 1.84 14.99 -32.31
N PHE A 160 2.85 14.16 -32.53
CA PHE A 160 4.23 14.65 -32.67
C PHE A 160 4.41 15.50 -33.90
N GLU A 161 3.85 15.10 -35.04
CA GLU A 161 3.89 15.90 -36.26
C GLU A 161 3.26 17.29 -36.07
N PHE A 162 2.09 17.32 -35.43
CA PHE A 162 1.40 18.53 -35.08
C PHE A 162 2.24 19.44 -34.14
N LEU A 163 2.72 18.87 -33.02
CA LEU A 163 3.52 19.61 -32.06
C LEU A 163 4.85 20.10 -32.63
N GLU A 164 5.57 19.24 -33.34
CA GLU A 164 6.87 19.58 -33.95
C GLU A 164 6.73 20.67 -35.03
N GLY A 165 5.66 20.63 -35.82
CA GLY A 165 5.38 21.67 -36.80
C GLY A 165 5.25 23.05 -36.16
N HIS A 166 4.42 23.15 -35.12
CA HIS A 166 4.24 24.40 -34.40
C HIS A 166 5.47 24.87 -33.61
N LEU A 167 6.26 23.95 -33.11
CA LEU A 167 7.55 24.27 -32.47
C LEU A 167 8.58 24.75 -33.45
N GLU A 168 8.61 24.21 -34.68
CA GLU A 168 9.48 24.68 -35.76
C GLU A 168 9.15 26.11 -36.19
N GLU A 169 7.87 26.39 -36.44
CA GLU A 169 7.38 27.73 -36.78
C GLU A 169 7.80 28.79 -35.75
N ARG A 170 7.91 28.39 -34.49
CA ARG A 170 8.33 29.26 -33.38
C ARG A 170 9.83 29.25 -33.08
N GLY A 171 10.61 28.57 -33.92
CA GLY A 171 12.06 28.56 -33.82
C GLY A 171 12.61 27.74 -32.62
N PHE A 172 11.84 26.81 -32.08
CA PHE A 172 12.26 25.98 -30.95
C PHE A 172 13.48 25.10 -31.29
N PHE A 173 13.54 24.57 -32.51
CA PHE A 173 14.61 23.67 -32.95
C PHE A 173 15.85 24.45 -33.46
N ARG A 174 16.47 25.24 -32.61
CA ARG A 174 17.69 26.00 -32.91
C ARG A 174 18.87 25.56 -32.05
N PRO A 175 20.09 25.47 -32.58
CA PRO A 175 20.48 25.64 -34.00
C PRO A 175 19.99 24.46 -34.85
N VAL A 176 19.81 24.69 -36.14
CA VAL A 176 19.25 23.68 -37.07
C VAL A 176 20.00 22.35 -37.05
N SER A 177 21.32 22.38 -36.82
CA SER A 177 22.17 21.19 -36.70
C SER A 177 21.75 20.24 -35.54
N LYS A 178 21.13 20.76 -34.48
CA LYS A 178 20.65 19.96 -33.33
C LYS A 178 19.20 19.49 -33.47
N ARG A 179 18.47 19.94 -34.49
CA ARG A 179 17.06 19.61 -34.70
C ARG A 179 16.77 18.10 -34.58
N PRO A 180 17.49 17.16 -35.24
CA PRO A 180 17.16 15.75 -35.18
C PRO A 180 17.31 15.17 -33.77
N VAL A 181 18.25 15.68 -33.00
CA VAL A 181 18.45 15.24 -31.59
C VAL A 181 17.34 15.79 -30.70
N MET A 182 16.96 17.05 -30.88
CA MET A 182 15.90 17.72 -30.12
C MET A 182 14.53 17.04 -30.37
N GLN A 183 14.20 16.71 -31.61
CA GLN A 183 12.98 15.99 -31.96
C GLN A 183 12.95 14.59 -31.30
N ARG A 184 14.05 13.83 -31.37
CA ARG A 184 14.14 12.53 -30.68
C ARG A 184 13.96 12.66 -29.17
N ASN A 185 14.57 13.65 -28.56
CA ASN A 185 14.44 13.89 -27.13
C ASN A 185 13.01 14.26 -26.73
N LEU A 186 12.34 15.10 -27.53
CA LEU A 186 10.94 15.46 -27.34
C LEU A 186 10.03 14.20 -27.40
N ARG A 187 10.17 13.40 -28.45
CA ARG A 187 9.41 12.15 -28.61
C ARG A 187 9.67 11.17 -27.48
N ASN A 188 10.93 10.99 -27.08
CA ASN A 188 11.32 10.13 -25.97
C ASN A 188 10.72 10.58 -24.62
N MET A 189 10.58 11.89 -24.42
CA MET A 189 9.91 12.42 -23.23
C MET A 189 8.46 11.92 -23.15
N PHE A 190 7.70 12.05 -24.23
CA PHE A 190 6.32 11.59 -24.30
C PHE A 190 6.21 10.06 -24.23
N HIS A 191 7.15 9.32 -24.86
CA HIS A 191 7.14 7.87 -24.80
C HIS A 191 7.33 7.32 -23.39
N ARG A 192 8.14 7.99 -22.55
CA ARG A 192 8.29 7.62 -21.13
C ARG A 192 7.02 7.82 -20.30
N MET A 193 6.10 8.67 -20.75
CA MET A 193 4.83 8.93 -20.06
C MET A 193 3.78 7.85 -20.28
N GLN A 194 3.99 6.93 -21.23
CA GLN A 194 3.03 5.87 -21.56
C GLN A 194 1.61 6.39 -21.77
N LEU A 195 1.45 7.37 -22.64
CA LEU A 195 0.22 8.14 -22.82
C LEU A 195 -1.00 7.26 -23.17
N THR A 196 -2.11 7.54 -22.51
CA THR A 196 -3.43 7.08 -22.92
C THR A 196 -4.00 7.94 -24.06
N GLN A 197 -5.05 7.47 -24.72
CA GLN A 197 -5.75 8.28 -25.74
C GLN A 197 -6.24 9.62 -25.19
N GLN A 198 -6.71 9.62 -23.92
CA GLN A 198 -7.16 10.84 -23.27
C GLN A 198 -6.01 11.82 -23.04
N ASP A 199 -4.84 11.30 -22.67
CA ASP A 199 -3.65 12.15 -22.47
C ASP A 199 -3.23 12.83 -23.76
N VAL A 200 -3.19 12.10 -24.87
CA VAL A 200 -2.86 12.68 -26.18
C VAL A 200 -3.89 13.76 -26.58
N ARG A 201 -5.18 13.51 -26.38
CA ARG A 201 -6.24 14.52 -26.64
C ARG A 201 -6.06 15.75 -25.74
N THR A 202 -5.71 15.54 -24.48
CA THR A 202 -5.48 16.62 -23.52
C THR A 202 -4.29 17.47 -23.92
N TRP A 203 -3.16 16.84 -24.23
CA TRP A 203 -1.96 17.53 -24.74
C TRP A 203 -2.25 18.30 -26.03
N TRP A 204 -2.95 17.65 -26.97
CA TRP A 204 -3.36 18.31 -28.21
C TRP A 204 -4.19 19.56 -27.96
N GLY A 205 -5.21 19.42 -27.12
CA GLY A 205 -6.08 20.54 -26.74
C GLY A 205 -5.33 21.69 -26.04
N MET A 206 -4.34 21.37 -25.19
CA MET A 206 -3.49 22.38 -24.56
C MET A 206 -2.65 23.14 -25.60
N VAL A 207 -2.01 22.43 -26.51
CA VAL A 207 -1.19 23.05 -27.57
C VAL A 207 -2.06 23.92 -28.46
N VAL A 208 -3.23 23.44 -28.89
CA VAL A 208 -4.19 24.26 -29.68
C VAL A 208 -4.56 25.53 -28.93
N ARG A 209 -4.84 25.48 -27.63
CA ARG A 209 -5.20 26.66 -26.83
C ARG A 209 -4.04 27.65 -26.68
N LEU A 210 -2.81 27.16 -26.60
CA LEU A 210 -1.61 28.01 -26.57
C LEU A 210 -1.37 28.74 -27.91
N ILE A 211 -1.76 28.11 -29.01
CA ILE A 211 -1.60 28.64 -30.36
C ILE A 211 -2.72 29.64 -30.70
N GLU A 212 -3.96 29.24 -30.49
CA GLU A 212 -5.14 30.00 -30.90
C GLU A 212 -5.59 31.04 -29.86
N GLY A 213 -5.10 30.89 -28.60
CA GLY A 213 -5.56 31.73 -27.49
C GLY A 213 -6.91 31.24 -26.87
N PRO A 214 -7.51 32.05 -26.00
CA PRO A 214 -8.74 31.69 -25.31
C PRO A 214 -9.90 31.56 -26.28
N ARG A 215 -10.78 30.56 -26.00
CA ARG A 215 -12.07 30.48 -26.71
C ARG A 215 -12.89 31.73 -26.42
N GLU A 216 -13.38 32.41 -27.46
CA GLU A 216 -14.33 33.50 -27.29
C GLU A 216 -15.66 32.97 -26.78
N THR A 217 -15.85 33.02 -25.48
CA THR A 217 -17.17 32.80 -24.85
C THR A 217 -17.86 34.18 -24.69
N PRO A 218 -19.19 34.23 -24.53
CA PRO A 218 -19.88 35.50 -24.25
C PRO A 218 -19.31 36.27 -23.04
N GLN A 219 -18.77 35.53 -22.05
CA GLN A 219 -18.12 36.13 -20.87
C GLN A 219 -16.71 36.64 -21.17
N THR A 220 -15.95 35.96 -22.02
CA THR A 220 -14.60 36.39 -22.46
C THR A 220 -14.71 37.62 -23.37
N ARG A 221 -15.73 37.69 -24.23
CA ARG A 221 -16.01 38.88 -25.05
C ARG A 221 -16.29 40.13 -24.20
N LYS A 222 -17.03 39.98 -23.10
CA LYS A 222 -17.27 41.08 -22.14
C LYS A 222 -15.98 41.55 -21.48
N ARG A 223 -15.10 40.66 -21.09
CA ARG A 223 -13.81 40.96 -20.42
C ARG A 223 -12.82 41.63 -21.36
N ILE A 224 -12.78 41.20 -22.61
CA ILE A 224 -11.90 41.80 -23.64
C ILE A 224 -12.39 43.20 -24.01
N LYS A 225 -13.71 43.43 -24.14
CA LYS A 225 -14.27 44.77 -24.37
C LYS A 225 -14.00 45.76 -23.23
N GLN A 226 -13.98 45.28 -21.99
CA GLN A 226 -13.68 46.10 -20.80
C GLN A 226 -12.18 46.46 -20.66
N LYS A 227 -11.26 45.70 -21.30
CA LYS A 227 -9.82 45.94 -21.27
C LYS A 227 -9.29 46.77 -22.46
N LYS A 228 -10.14 47.09 -23.41
CA LYS A 228 -9.74 47.96 -24.53
C LYS A 228 -9.66 49.40 -24.03
N PRO A 229 -8.48 50.04 -24.13
CA PRO A 229 -8.39 51.46 -23.77
C PRO A 229 -9.36 52.27 -24.61
N PRO A 230 -9.90 53.39 -24.09
CA PRO A 230 -10.76 54.28 -24.86
C PRO A 230 -10.00 54.77 -26.10
N PRO A 231 -10.71 55.01 -27.24
CA PRO A 231 -10.08 55.56 -28.43
C PRO A 231 -9.45 56.90 -28.06
N ALA A 232 -8.22 57.10 -28.51
CA ALA A 232 -7.56 58.40 -28.38
C ALA A 232 -8.42 59.45 -29.05
N GLU A 233 -8.78 60.47 -28.29
CA GLU A 233 -9.46 61.65 -28.84
C GLU A 233 -8.53 62.29 -29.89
N ALA A 234 -9.02 62.37 -31.12
CA ALA A 234 -8.31 63.04 -32.18
C ALA A 234 -8.37 64.54 -31.92
N GLU A 235 -7.20 65.17 -31.71
CA GLU A 235 -6.97 66.60 -31.86
C GLU A 235 -6.88 66.97 -33.35
#